data_df3456f70614798dc4aafeb302d5de98
#
_entry.id   df3456f70614798dc4aafeb302d5de98
#
_cell.length_a   1.000
_cell.length_b   1.000
_cell.length_c   1.000
_cell.angle_alpha   90.00
_cell.angle_beta   90.00
_cell.angle_gamma   90.00
#
_symmetry.space_group_name_H-M   'P 1'
#
loop_
_entity.id
_entity.type
_entity.pdbx_description
1 polymer ?
#
loop_
_entity_poly.entity_id
_entity_poly.type
_entity_poly.pdbx_seq_one_letter_code
_entity_poly.pdbx_strand_id
1 'polypeptide(L)'
;MRMFRNDYSEGAAPAILDALVRTNYEQHPGYTEGDAHCERARQLIRDFVGRQDVDVEFAIGGTSANIVGVTGMLHDWEGVICTKDGHINVHETGSIAACGRTVLPTQDADGFLSPAEAEKVWQFQTSTGRHMTRPAMIYITDTTEIGGVWSRERFDAICDWAESHDLKIFVDGARMASAMTSPENDLPIQHIARRASAFYLGGTKNGMLFGEALVIADPDLKRAFPFLIKERGGLMAKGRLQGVQFEAAFDPANYGEAGEPLYYQLARGANACAVRLRDGMATLGYEPYGHSASNQQFFVVTPEQEEAFAEAVGSETFYTLDDGRRVIRFVCSWATTKADVDESLAFAKGIA
;
A
#
# COMPACT_ATOMS: atom_id res chain seq x y z
N MET A 1 -8.33 -16.87 19.80
CA MET A 1 -8.80 -16.36 18.49
C MET A 1 -7.79 -15.34 17.98
N ARG A 2 -7.45 -15.35 16.69
CA ARG A 2 -6.54 -14.37 16.09
C ARG A 2 -7.28 -13.04 15.86
N MET A 3 -6.56 -11.93 16.03
CA MET A 3 -7.09 -10.59 15.78
C MET A 3 -7.04 -10.25 14.30
N PHE A 4 -8.10 -9.62 13.78
CA PHE A 4 -8.22 -9.16 12.39
C PHE A 4 -8.16 -7.63 12.26
N ARG A 5 -7.49 -6.97 13.18
CA ARG A 5 -7.43 -5.50 13.25
C ARG A 5 -6.65 -4.88 12.12
N ASN A 6 -5.49 -5.47 11.80
CA ASN A 6 -4.57 -4.96 10.78
C ASN A 6 -3.64 -6.07 10.28
N ASP A 7 -2.81 -5.75 9.27
CA ASP A 7 -1.84 -6.65 8.64
C ASP A 7 -0.38 -6.37 9.06
N TYR A 8 -0.18 -5.74 10.23
CA TYR A 8 1.13 -5.41 10.80
C TYR A 8 1.22 -5.62 12.32
N SER A 9 0.44 -6.55 12.86
CA SER A 9 0.51 -6.92 14.29
C SER A 9 1.49 -8.04 14.58
N GLU A 10 1.84 -8.86 13.58
CA GLU A 10 2.81 -9.94 13.69
C GLU A 10 4.22 -9.44 13.36
N GLY A 11 5.23 -10.28 13.64
CA GLY A 11 6.61 -10.09 13.19
C GLY A 11 6.80 -10.44 11.71
N ALA A 12 8.01 -10.83 11.33
CA ALA A 12 8.28 -11.22 9.95
C ALA A 12 7.90 -12.67 9.66
N ALA A 13 7.61 -12.96 8.38
CA ALA A 13 7.45 -14.31 7.88
C ALA A 13 8.72 -15.16 8.15
N PRO A 14 8.59 -16.48 8.42
CA PRO A 14 9.71 -17.31 8.84
C PRO A 14 10.94 -17.22 7.93
N ALA A 15 10.78 -17.28 6.61
CA ALA A 15 11.90 -17.20 5.67
C ALA A 15 12.66 -15.87 5.73
N ILE A 16 11.95 -14.77 6.00
CA ILE A 16 12.54 -13.44 6.18
C ILE A 16 13.29 -13.36 7.51
N LEU A 17 12.69 -13.87 8.58
CA LEU A 17 13.33 -13.92 9.90
C LEU A 17 14.59 -14.78 9.87
N ASP A 18 14.54 -15.94 9.21
CA ASP A 18 15.69 -16.82 9.02
C ASP A 18 16.82 -16.14 8.23
N ALA A 19 16.49 -15.35 7.20
CA ALA A 19 17.49 -14.57 6.47
C ALA A 19 18.17 -13.53 7.38
N LEU A 20 17.43 -12.82 8.22
CA LEU A 20 17.97 -11.88 9.20
C LEU A 20 18.87 -12.56 10.21
N VAL A 21 18.49 -13.75 10.71
CA VAL A 21 19.30 -14.52 11.66
C VAL A 21 20.59 -15.02 11.00
N ARG A 22 20.52 -15.58 9.77
CA ARG A 22 21.72 -16.06 9.05
C ARG A 22 22.75 -14.98 8.82
N THR A 23 22.32 -13.77 8.48
CA THR A 23 23.21 -12.65 8.14
C THR A 23 23.64 -11.81 9.34
N ASN A 24 23.20 -12.16 10.57
CA ASN A 24 23.34 -11.31 11.76
C ASN A 24 24.79 -10.94 12.10
N TYR A 25 25.76 -11.81 11.84
CA TYR A 25 27.17 -11.59 12.15
C TYR A 25 28.01 -11.06 10.97
N GLU A 26 27.39 -10.85 9.82
CA GLU A 26 28.07 -10.30 8.66
C GLU A 26 28.37 -8.82 8.89
N GLN A 27 29.52 -8.36 8.39
CA GLN A 27 29.92 -6.95 8.45
C GLN A 27 29.85 -6.34 7.07
N HIS A 28 29.03 -5.33 6.92
CA HIS A 28 28.76 -4.58 5.69
C HIS A 28 28.87 -3.05 5.95
N PRO A 29 28.84 -2.21 4.90
CA PRO A 29 28.66 -0.77 5.09
C PRO A 29 27.45 -0.47 5.99
N GLY A 30 27.55 0.57 6.81
CA GLY A 30 26.56 0.86 7.87
C GLY A 30 25.19 1.32 7.36
N TYR A 31 25.09 1.70 6.08
CA TYR A 31 23.88 2.16 5.41
C TYR A 31 23.55 1.27 4.21
N THR A 32 22.49 1.60 3.49
CA THR A 32 22.01 0.81 2.33
C THR A 32 22.91 0.89 1.11
N GLU A 33 23.71 1.96 0.98
CA GLU A 33 24.62 2.15 -0.14
C GLU A 33 25.84 1.22 -0.02
N GLY A 34 26.14 0.48 -1.08
CA GLY A 34 27.28 -0.44 -1.16
C GLY A 34 27.10 -1.70 -0.29
N ASP A 35 25.96 -1.90 0.35
CA ASP A 35 25.62 -3.12 1.04
C ASP A 35 25.20 -4.20 0.05
N ALA A 36 25.81 -5.39 0.13
CA ALA A 36 25.60 -6.47 -0.83
C ALA A 36 24.15 -6.97 -0.87
N HIS A 37 23.48 -7.04 0.28
CA HIS A 37 22.07 -7.46 0.36
C HIS A 37 21.14 -6.40 -0.24
N CYS A 38 21.41 -5.13 0.05
CA CYS A 38 20.65 -4.02 -0.54
C CYS A 38 20.81 -3.98 -2.06
N GLU A 39 22.02 -4.13 -2.58
CA GLU A 39 22.27 -4.16 -4.04
C GLU A 39 21.61 -5.37 -4.70
N ARG A 40 21.66 -6.54 -4.05
CA ARG A 40 20.97 -7.73 -4.54
C ARG A 40 19.47 -7.55 -4.55
N ALA A 41 18.88 -7.01 -3.48
CA ALA A 41 17.46 -6.69 -3.40
C ALA A 41 17.03 -5.70 -4.49
N ARG A 42 17.82 -4.63 -4.72
CA ARG A 42 17.57 -3.66 -5.80
C ARG A 42 17.53 -4.35 -7.17
N GLN A 43 18.48 -5.25 -7.43
CA GLN A 43 18.51 -5.96 -8.71
C GLN A 43 17.30 -6.89 -8.86
N LEU A 44 16.96 -7.67 -7.85
CA LEU A 44 15.80 -8.56 -7.87
C LEU A 44 14.48 -7.77 -8.08
N ILE A 45 14.35 -6.59 -7.50
CA ILE A 45 13.20 -5.72 -7.70
C ILE A 45 13.16 -5.18 -9.13
N ARG A 46 14.29 -4.75 -9.71
CA ARG A 46 14.37 -4.35 -11.13
C ARG A 46 13.92 -5.46 -12.07
N ASP A 47 14.39 -6.67 -11.81
CA ASP A 47 13.99 -7.86 -12.58
C ASP A 47 12.48 -8.13 -12.44
N PHE A 48 11.96 -8.03 -11.23
CA PHE A 48 10.54 -8.23 -10.92
C PHE A 48 9.62 -7.20 -11.59
N VAL A 49 9.98 -5.92 -11.56
CA VAL A 49 9.19 -4.87 -12.21
C VAL A 49 9.45 -4.76 -13.71
N GLY A 50 10.42 -5.53 -14.24
CA GLY A 50 10.74 -5.61 -15.66
C GLY A 50 11.42 -4.35 -16.22
N ARG A 51 12.12 -3.56 -15.37
CA ARG A 51 12.81 -2.32 -15.77
C ARG A 51 14.17 -2.19 -15.09
N GLN A 52 15.23 -2.27 -15.91
CA GLN A 52 16.62 -2.15 -15.42
C GLN A 52 17.05 -0.69 -15.19
N ASP A 53 16.34 0.23 -15.76
CA ASP A 53 16.64 1.67 -15.70
C ASP A 53 16.02 2.39 -14.51
N VAL A 54 15.28 1.72 -13.63
CA VAL A 54 14.71 2.32 -12.41
C VAL A 54 15.74 2.35 -11.29
N ASP A 55 15.64 3.36 -10.42
CA ASP A 55 16.30 3.34 -9.12
C ASP A 55 15.37 2.71 -8.08
N VAL A 56 15.97 2.01 -7.13
CA VAL A 56 15.25 1.39 -6.01
C VAL A 56 15.88 1.86 -4.72
N GLU A 57 15.07 2.49 -3.87
CA GLU A 57 15.47 2.98 -2.56
C GLU A 57 14.58 2.40 -1.47
N PHE A 58 15.06 2.40 -0.22
CA PHE A 58 14.31 1.83 0.89
C PHE A 58 13.82 2.93 1.85
N ALA A 59 12.53 2.89 2.17
CA ALA A 59 11.91 3.74 3.18
C ALA A 59 11.55 2.90 4.42
N ILE A 60 11.50 3.51 5.59
CA ILE A 60 11.27 2.81 6.87
C ILE A 60 9.81 2.41 7.09
N GLY A 61 8.88 2.91 6.29
CA GLY A 61 7.46 2.63 6.37
C GLY A 61 6.68 3.47 5.37
N GLY A 62 5.37 3.18 5.19
CA GLY A 62 4.51 3.80 4.18
C GLY A 62 4.45 5.33 4.29
N THR A 63 4.23 5.88 5.49
CA THR A 63 4.23 7.36 5.70
C THR A 63 5.56 7.99 5.29
N SER A 64 6.70 7.34 5.58
CA SER A 64 8.02 7.83 5.12
C SER A 64 8.14 7.80 3.60
N ALA A 65 7.65 6.73 2.96
CA ALA A 65 7.63 6.61 1.50
C ALA A 65 6.75 7.70 0.86
N ASN A 66 5.58 7.97 1.44
CA ASN A 66 4.65 9.00 0.98
C ASN A 66 5.24 10.42 1.13
N ILE A 67 5.86 10.72 2.27
CA ILE A 67 6.55 12.01 2.48
C ILE A 67 7.65 12.21 1.43
N VAL A 68 8.50 11.22 1.22
CA VAL A 68 9.59 11.29 0.24
C VAL A 68 9.04 11.41 -1.18
N GLY A 69 8.03 10.60 -1.54
CA GLY A 69 7.36 10.63 -2.84
C GLY A 69 6.78 12.00 -3.15
N VAL A 70 5.94 12.52 -2.26
CA VAL A 70 5.27 13.81 -2.46
C VAL A 70 6.26 14.98 -2.45
N THR A 71 7.21 15.01 -1.51
CA THR A 71 8.18 16.11 -1.44
C THR A 71 9.21 16.06 -2.57
N GLY A 72 9.48 14.89 -3.13
CA GLY A 72 10.41 14.72 -4.25
C GLY A 72 9.80 15.11 -5.61
N MET A 73 8.47 15.11 -5.70
CA MET A 73 7.75 15.40 -6.94
C MET A 73 7.17 16.81 -7.01
N LEU A 74 7.03 17.50 -5.88
CA LEU A 74 6.35 18.78 -5.80
C LEU A 74 7.28 19.91 -5.35
N HIS A 75 7.11 21.07 -5.97
CA HIS A 75 7.58 22.33 -5.42
C HIS A 75 6.66 22.86 -4.31
N ASP A 76 7.11 23.86 -3.55
CA ASP A 76 6.39 24.42 -2.39
C ASP A 76 5.03 25.05 -2.73
N TRP A 77 4.84 25.50 -3.98
CA TRP A 77 3.59 26.08 -4.49
C TRP A 77 2.67 25.07 -5.19
N GLU A 78 3.06 23.78 -5.17
CA GLU A 78 2.33 22.73 -5.86
C GLU A 78 1.57 21.84 -4.88
N GLY A 79 0.59 21.11 -5.42
CA GLY A 79 -0.26 20.22 -4.66
C GLY A 79 -0.46 18.86 -5.33
N VAL A 80 -0.82 17.88 -4.52
CA VAL A 80 -1.12 16.52 -4.93
C VAL A 80 -2.62 16.28 -4.93
N ILE A 81 -3.17 15.83 -6.06
CA ILE A 81 -4.57 15.38 -6.16
C ILE A 81 -4.64 13.94 -5.65
N CYS A 82 -5.56 13.65 -4.74
CA CYS A 82 -5.86 12.30 -4.26
C CYS A 82 -7.36 12.16 -3.98
N THR A 83 -7.82 10.95 -3.70
CA THR A 83 -9.20 10.73 -3.21
C THR A 83 -9.38 11.34 -1.82
N LYS A 84 -10.61 11.67 -1.44
CA LYS A 84 -10.92 12.21 -0.09
C LYS A 84 -10.47 11.28 1.04
N ASP A 85 -10.52 9.95 0.79
CA ASP A 85 -10.13 8.92 1.75
C ASP A 85 -8.65 8.49 1.60
N GLY A 86 -7.91 9.09 0.65
CA GLY A 86 -6.50 8.78 0.40
C GLY A 86 -5.66 8.91 1.67
N HIS A 87 -4.75 7.94 1.90
CA HIS A 87 -3.99 7.80 3.14
C HIS A 87 -3.27 9.09 3.56
N ILE A 88 -2.66 9.81 2.61
CA ILE A 88 -1.97 11.10 2.86
C ILE A 88 -2.92 12.22 3.30
N ASN A 89 -4.22 12.09 3.02
CA ASN A 89 -5.23 13.07 3.41
C ASN A 89 -5.77 12.82 4.82
N VAL A 90 -5.97 11.54 5.22
CA VAL A 90 -6.75 11.23 6.42
C VAL A 90 -5.98 10.44 7.51
N HIS A 91 -4.89 9.72 7.17
CA HIS A 91 -4.24 8.79 8.10
C HIS A 91 -2.79 9.12 8.45
N GLU A 92 -2.27 10.32 8.09
CA GLU A 92 -0.88 10.69 8.31
C GLU A 92 -0.68 11.95 9.16
N THR A 93 -1.69 12.32 9.94
CA THR A 93 -1.60 13.45 10.92
C THR A 93 -1.06 14.74 10.28
N GLY A 94 -1.41 14.99 8.99
CA GLY A 94 -0.96 16.19 8.28
C GLY A 94 0.51 16.17 7.88
N SER A 95 1.13 15.00 7.71
CA SER A 95 2.56 14.83 7.35
C SER A 95 2.96 15.64 6.11
N ILE A 96 2.10 15.63 5.09
CA ILE A 96 2.32 16.34 3.83
C ILE A 96 2.28 17.86 4.04
N ALA A 97 1.30 18.35 4.80
CA ALA A 97 1.20 19.77 5.15
C ALA A 97 2.40 20.23 6.01
N ALA A 98 2.86 19.38 6.94
CA ALA A 98 4.05 19.65 7.75
C ALA A 98 5.33 19.76 6.90
N CYS A 99 5.34 19.16 5.70
CA CYS A 99 6.42 19.28 4.72
C CYS A 99 6.24 20.45 3.73
N GLY A 100 5.25 21.32 3.96
CA GLY A 100 4.98 22.46 3.11
C GLY A 100 4.35 22.13 1.77
N ARG A 101 3.63 21.02 1.67
CA ARG A 101 2.90 20.62 0.47
C ARG A 101 1.40 20.59 0.73
N THR A 102 0.60 20.78 -0.32
CA THR A 102 -0.86 20.85 -0.22
C THR A 102 -1.47 19.56 -0.78
N VAL A 103 -2.38 18.95 -0.01
CA VAL A 103 -3.24 17.86 -0.48
C VAL A 103 -4.51 18.47 -1.06
N LEU A 104 -4.92 18.03 -2.24
CA LEU A 104 -6.08 18.49 -3.01
C LEU A 104 -7.05 17.32 -3.19
N PRO A 105 -7.94 17.06 -2.22
CA PRO A 105 -8.81 15.88 -2.26
C PRO A 105 -9.95 16.04 -3.27
N THR A 106 -10.28 14.93 -3.94
CA THR A 106 -11.47 14.79 -4.78
C THR A 106 -12.67 14.29 -3.99
N GLN A 107 -13.83 14.13 -4.65
CA GLN A 107 -15.07 13.65 -4.02
C GLN A 107 -15.47 12.24 -4.50
N ASP A 108 -14.51 11.47 -5.04
CA ASP A 108 -14.77 10.09 -5.43
C ASP A 108 -15.31 9.27 -4.25
N ALA A 109 -16.34 8.46 -4.51
CA ALA A 109 -17.03 7.71 -3.46
C ALA A 109 -16.60 6.24 -3.39
N ASP A 110 -16.00 5.70 -4.47
CA ASP A 110 -15.65 4.29 -4.60
C ASP A 110 -14.15 4.00 -4.29
N GLY A 111 -13.44 5.01 -3.78
CA GLY A 111 -12.02 4.92 -3.41
C GLY A 111 -11.03 5.00 -4.57
N PHE A 112 -11.51 5.07 -5.81
CA PHE A 112 -10.67 5.24 -7.00
C PHE A 112 -10.69 6.68 -7.48
N LEU A 113 -9.50 7.23 -7.69
CA LEU A 113 -9.35 8.57 -8.29
C LEU A 113 -9.81 8.53 -9.75
N SER A 114 -10.89 9.24 -10.07
CA SER A 114 -11.41 9.32 -11.45
C SER A 114 -10.91 10.55 -12.20
N PRO A 115 -10.73 10.46 -13.53
CA PRO A 115 -10.39 11.62 -14.35
C PRO A 115 -11.41 12.78 -14.21
N ALA A 116 -12.70 12.45 -14.05
CA ALA A 116 -13.76 13.44 -13.94
C ALA A 116 -13.67 14.27 -12.65
N GLU A 117 -13.36 13.62 -11.52
CA GLU A 117 -13.18 14.34 -10.25
C GLU A 117 -11.84 15.06 -10.19
N ALA A 118 -10.77 14.45 -10.72
CA ALA A 118 -9.47 15.09 -10.84
C ALA A 118 -9.56 16.38 -11.70
N GLU A 119 -10.29 16.34 -12.80
CA GLU A 119 -10.54 17.50 -13.68
C GLU A 119 -11.23 18.67 -12.95
N LYS A 120 -12.22 18.37 -12.08
CA LYS A 120 -12.87 19.43 -11.28
C LYS A 120 -11.88 20.13 -10.36
N VAL A 121 -11.01 19.37 -9.70
CA VAL A 121 -9.95 19.93 -8.85
C VAL A 121 -8.96 20.75 -9.69
N TRP A 122 -8.54 20.22 -10.84
CA TRP A 122 -7.65 20.93 -11.75
C TRP A 122 -8.23 22.27 -12.22
N GLN A 123 -9.44 22.26 -12.75
CA GLN A 123 -10.12 23.48 -13.22
C GLN A 123 -10.28 24.52 -12.12
N PHE A 124 -10.67 24.09 -10.90
CA PHE A 124 -10.79 25.00 -9.78
C PHE A 124 -9.43 25.61 -9.41
N GLN A 125 -8.41 24.80 -9.24
CA GLN A 125 -7.07 25.23 -8.78
C GLN A 125 -6.32 26.05 -9.84
N THR A 126 -6.66 25.94 -11.12
CA THR A 126 -6.02 26.72 -12.20
C THR A 126 -6.83 27.94 -12.63
N SER A 127 -8.05 28.14 -12.11
CA SER A 127 -9.00 29.18 -12.55
C SER A 127 -8.50 30.63 -12.38
N THR A 128 -7.66 30.89 -11.37
CA THR A 128 -7.10 32.23 -11.08
C THR A 128 -5.58 32.29 -11.24
N GLY A 129 -5.00 31.32 -11.93
CA GLY A 129 -3.57 31.24 -12.22
C GLY A 129 -2.72 31.13 -10.95
N ARG A 130 -1.72 32.02 -10.81
CA ARG A 130 -0.73 31.96 -9.72
C ARG A 130 -1.25 32.29 -8.31
N HIS A 131 -2.53 32.54 -8.14
CA HIS A 131 -3.12 32.84 -6.83
C HIS A 131 -3.50 31.58 -6.06
N MET A 132 -3.51 30.43 -6.72
CA MET A 132 -3.92 29.14 -6.13
C MET A 132 -2.78 28.11 -6.20
N THR A 133 -2.85 27.11 -5.33
CA THR A 133 -1.92 25.97 -5.37
C THR A 133 -2.08 25.23 -6.70
N ARG A 134 -0.99 25.06 -7.44
CA ARG A 134 -1.00 24.37 -8.73
C ARG A 134 -0.97 22.86 -8.50
N PRO A 135 -1.94 22.09 -9.00
CA PRO A 135 -1.79 20.65 -9.04
C PRO A 135 -0.60 20.25 -9.94
N ALA A 136 0.27 19.36 -9.49
CA ALA A 136 1.40 18.88 -10.26
C ALA A 136 1.64 17.38 -10.11
N MET A 137 0.78 16.69 -9.35
CA MET A 137 0.91 15.27 -9.07
C MET A 137 -0.46 14.67 -8.75
N ILE A 138 -0.66 13.41 -9.14
CA ILE A 138 -1.71 12.55 -8.60
C ILE A 138 -1.10 11.51 -7.66
N TYR A 139 -1.86 11.16 -6.63
CA TYR A 139 -1.56 10.09 -5.67
C TYR A 139 -2.71 9.09 -5.67
N ILE A 140 -2.38 7.84 -5.91
CA ILE A 140 -3.33 6.72 -5.90
C ILE A 140 -2.81 5.60 -5.01
N THR A 141 -3.71 4.86 -4.37
CA THR A 141 -3.37 3.69 -3.53
C THR A 141 -3.79 2.40 -4.22
N ASP A 142 -2.95 1.40 -4.19
CA ASP A 142 -3.28 0.05 -4.61
C ASP A 142 -2.81 -0.99 -3.55
N THR A 143 -3.76 -1.61 -2.86
CA THR A 143 -5.24 -1.50 -2.93
C THR A 143 -5.76 -0.15 -2.45
N THR A 144 -7.00 0.24 -2.85
CA THR A 144 -7.64 1.44 -2.29
C THR A 144 -7.91 1.28 -0.79
N GLU A 145 -8.21 2.37 -0.08
CA GLU A 145 -8.47 2.36 1.37
C GLU A 145 -9.64 1.45 1.76
N ILE A 146 -10.59 1.24 0.85
CA ILE A 146 -11.73 0.32 1.02
C ILE A 146 -11.52 -1.04 0.34
N GLY A 147 -10.27 -1.39 0.02
CA GLY A 147 -9.88 -2.71 -0.47
C GLY A 147 -10.13 -2.97 -1.96
N GLY A 148 -10.50 -1.95 -2.72
CA GLY A 148 -10.63 -2.04 -4.18
C GLY A 148 -9.27 -2.26 -4.85
N VAL A 149 -9.26 -3.01 -5.96
CA VAL A 149 -8.09 -3.28 -6.79
C VAL A 149 -8.25 -2.56 -8.13
N TRP A 150 -7.22 -1.84 -8.55
CA TRP A 150 -7.26 -1.10 -9.81
C TRP A 150 -7.34 -2.04 -11.00
N SER A 151 -8.34 -1.85 -11.85
CA SER A 151 -8.32 -2.44 -13.17
C SER A 151 -7.37 -1.67 -14.09
N ARG A 152 -6.83 -2.36 -15.08
CA ARG A 152 -5.97 -1.72 -16.09
C ARG A 152 -6.66 -0.56 -16.79
N GLU A 153 -7.95 -0.71 -17.12
CA GLU A 153 -8.74 0.33 -17.78
C GLU A 153 -8.81 1.62 -16.92
N ARG A 154 -9.17 1.49 -15.64
CA ARG A 154 -9.25 2.66 -14.74
C ARG A 154 -7.88 3.29 -14.52
N PHE A 155 -6.84 2.47 -14.35
CA PHE A 155 -5.48 2.95 -14.17
C PHE A 155 -4.98 3.71 -15.40
N ASP A 156 -5.18 3.15 -16.60
CA ASP A 156 -4.79 3.83 -17.84
C ASP A 156 -5.55 5.15 -18.02
N ALA A 157 -6.85 5.18 -17.74
CA ALA A 157 -7.65 6.39 -17.86
C ALA A 157 -7.14 7.55 -16.97
N ILE A 158 -6.81 7.27 -15.71
CA ILE A 158 -6.29 8.32 -14.82
C ILE A 158 -4.84 8.70 -15.17
N CYS A 159 -4.03 7.77 -15.64
CA CYS A 159 -2.68 8.06 -16.11
C CYS A 159 -2.70 8.92 -17.38
N ASP A 160 -3.56 8.61 -18.36
CA ASP A 160 -3.72 9.39 -19.59
C ASP A 160 -4.16 10.82 -19.27
N TRP A 161 -5.08 10.97 -18.32
CA TRP A 161 -5.51 12.28 -17.85
C TRP A 161 -4.35 13.03 -17.20
N ALA A 162 -3.60 12.40 -16.30
CA ALA A 162 -2.47 13.03 -15.62
C ALA A 162 -1.37 13.45 -16.60
N GLU A 163 -1.02 12.60 -17.56
CA GLU A 163 -0.03 12.89 -18.61
C GLU A 163 -0.47 14.06 -19.49
N SER A 164 -1.77 14.16 -19.83
CA SER A 164 -2.31 15.27 -20.61
C SER A 164 -2.22 16.64 -19.90
N HIS A 165 -2.06 16.63 -18.58
CA HIS A 165 -1.91 17.81 -17.72
C HIS A 165 -0.49 17.99 -17.19
N ASP A 166 0.47 17.21 -17.67
CA ASP A 166 1.89 17.23 -17.21
C ASP A 166 2.04 17.00 -15.71
N LEU A 167 1.25 16.06 -15.16
CA LEU A 167 1.27 15.70 -13.75
C LEU A 167 2.13 14.45 -13.51
N LYS A 168 2.87 14.43 -12.42
CA LYS A 168 3.55 13.24 -11.94
C LYS A 168 2.55 12.22 -11.35
N ILE A 169 2.89 10.94 -11.43
CA ILE A 169 2.04 9.84 -10.96
C ILE A 169 2.78 9.09 -9.86
N PHE A 170 2.22 9.09 -8.65
CA PHE A 170 2.72 8.30 -7.53
C PHE A 170 1.73 7.24 -7.10
N VAL A 171 2.19 5.98 -7.02
CA VAL A 171 1.36 4.87 -6.55
C VAL A 171 1.84 4.42 -5.17
N ASP A 172 0.99 4.64 -4.18
CA ASP A 172 1.12 4.06 -2.84
C ASP A 172 0.81 2.56 -2.93
N GLY A 173 1.84 1.77 -2.76
CA GLY A 173 1.78 0.31 -2.84
C GLY A 173 1.89 -0.36 -1.47
N ALA A 174 1.37 0.24 -0.40
CA ALA A 174 1.41 -0.35 0.94
C ALA A 174 0.85 -1.78 0.98
N ARG A 175 -0.12 -2.06 0.09
CA ARG A 175 -0.70 -3.39 -0.13
C ARG A 175 -0.56 -3.87 -1.58
N MET A 176 0.49 -3.44 -2.28
CA MET A 176 0.75 -3.81 -3.68
C MET A 176 0.72 -5.32 -3.91
N ALA A 177 1.30 -6.10 -3.01
CA ALA A 177 1.28 -7.56 -3.13
C ALA A 177 -0.15 -8.13 -3.08
N SER A 178 -1.02 -7.58 -2.22
CA SER A 178 -2.44 -7.96 -2.14
C SER A 178 -3.17 -7.60 -3.43
N ALA A 179 -2.96 -6.39 -3.98
CA ALA A 179 -3.54 -5.99 -5.24
C ALA A 179 -3.11 -6.92 -6.38
N MET A 180 -1.80 -7.15 -6.54
CA MET A 180 -1.24 -7.97 -7.63
C MET A 180 -1.64 -9.45 -7.54
N THR A 181 -1.98 -9.96 -6.38
CA THR A 181 -2.41 -11.35 -6.18
C THR A 181 -3.92 -11.52 -6.01
N SER A 182 -4.67 -10.45 -6.13
CA SER A 182 -6.12 -10.50 -6.18
C SER A 182 -6.60 -11.29 -7.40
N PRO A 183 -7.65 -12.11 -7.29
CA PRO A 183 -8.24 -12.77 -8.45
C PRO A 183 -8.89 -11.80 -9.46
N GLU A 184 -9.12 -10.55 -9.07
CA GLU A 184 -9.69 -9.50 -9.94
C GLU A 184 -8.61 -8.64 -10.60
N ASN A 185 -7.32 -8.87 -10.30
CA ASN A 185 -6.24 -8.08 -10.88
C ASN A 185 -6.00 -8.40 -12.35
N ASP A 186 -6.09 -7.39 -13.20
CA ASP A 186 -5.70 -7.40 -14.61
C ASP A 186 -4.58 -6.38 -14.94
N LEU A 187 -4.04 -5.73 -13.89
CA LEU A 187 -3.02 -4.71 -13.97
C LEU A 187 -1.66 -5.26 -13.49
N PRO A 188 -0.77 -5.72 -14.40
CA PRO A 188 0.52 -6.26 -13.98
C PRO A 188 1.46 -5.18 -13.47
N ILE A 189 2.32 -5.51 -12.50
CA ILE A 189 3.28 -4.58 -11.89
C ILE A 189 4.20 -3.91 -12.93
N GLN A 190 4.54 -4.62 -14.02
CA GLN A 190 5.34 -4.06 -15.11
C GLN A 190 4.60 -2.94 -15.85
N HIS A 191 3.26 -2.94 -15.83
CA HIS A 191 2.48 -1.86 -16.42
C HIS A 191 2.50 -0.62 -15.52
N ILE A 192 2.34 -0.80 -14.21
CA ILE A 192 2.50 0.27 -13.22
C ILE A 192 3.90 0.91 -13.35
N ALA A 193 4.94 0.08 -13.42
CA ALA A 193 6.32 0.54 -13.56
C ALA A 193 6.59 1.36 -14.85
N ARG A 194 5.79 1.17 -15.89
CA ARG A 194 5.90 1.98 -17.13
C ARG A 194 5.18 3.32 -17.04
N ARG A 195 4.09 3.40 -16.27
CA ARG A 195 3.22 4.58 -16.26
C ARG A 195 3.47 5.50 -15.05
N ALA A 196 3.82 4.94 -13.90
CA ALA A 196 4.08 5.72 -12.70
C ALA A 196 5.43 6.45 -12.75
N SER A 197 5.49 7.68 -12.23
CA SER A 197 6.74 8.41 -12.01
C SER A 197 7.57 7.79 -10.90
N ALA A 198 6.89 7.36 -9.83
CA ALA A 198 7.42 6.45 -8.81
C ALA A 198 6.27 5.71 -8.11
N PHE A 199 6.60 4.59 -7.48
CA PHE A 199 5.68 3.79 -6.67
C PHE A 199 6.48 3.03 -5.62
N TYR A 200 5.80 2.37 -4.67
CA TYR A 200 6.54 1.48 -3.78
C TYR A 200 5.90 0.09 -3.63
N LEU A 201 6.75 -0.88 -3.32
CA LEU A 201 6.38 -2.24 -2.97
C LEU A 201 6.37 -2.33 -1.45
N GLY A 202 5.18 -2.47 -0.88
CA GLY A 202 4.98 -2.54 0.57
C GLY A 202 5.54 -3.82 1.17
N GLY A 203 6.44 -3.69 2.14
CA GLY A 203 7.00 -4.82 2.90
C GLY A 203 6.38 -4.96 4.28
N THR A 204 6.16 -3.84 4.98
CA THR A 204 5.64 -3.81 6.35
C THR A 204 4.34 -4.60 6.51
N LYS A 205 3.40 -4.47 5.59
CA LYS A 205 2.11 -5.16 5.63
C LYS A 205 2.13 -6.53 4.95
N ASN A 206 3.29 -6.94 4.43
CA ASN A 206 3.44 -8.17 3.67
C ASN A 206 4.53 -9.10 4.21
N GLY A 207 4.55 -9.27 5.53
CA GLY A 207 5.40 -10.26 6.20
C GLY A 207 6.84 -9.84 6.41
N MET A 208 7.19 -8.57 6.28
CA MET A 208 8.47 -8.01 6.73
C MET A 208 8.32 -7.37 8.11
N LEU A 209 9.43 -7.19 8.84
CA LEU A 209 9.42 -6.46 10.10
C LEU A 209 9.06 -4.99 9.89
N PHE A 210 9.57 -4.39 8.83
CA PHE A 210 9.33 -3.02 8.39
C PHE A 210 9.98 -2.78 7.03
N GLY A 211 9.57 -1.70 6.38
CA GLY A 211 10.24 -1.19 5.18
C GLY A 211 9.40 -1.31 3.92
N GLU A 212 9.64 -0.36 3.04
CA GLU A 212 9.02 -0.24 1.72
C GLU A 212 10.12 -0.05 0.68
N ALA A 213 10.00 -0.68 -0.48
CA ALA A 213 10.92 -0.46 -1.59
C ALA A 213 10.33 0.56 -2.56
N LEU A 214 10.86 1.78 -2.56
CA LEU A 214 10.54 2.85 -3.51
C LEU A 214 11.19 2.55 -4.86
N VAL A 215 10.39 2.46 -5.90
CA VAL A 215 10.82 2.31 -7.30
C VAL A 215 10.63 3.65 -8.01
N ILE A 216 11.73 4.25 -8.44
CA ILE A 216 11.79 5.59 -9.04
C ILE A 216 12.02 5.42 -10.53
N ALA A 217 10.95 5.61 -11.30
CA ALA A 217 10.94 5.37 -12.74
C ALA A 217 11.25 6.62 -13.55
N ASP A 218 10.88 7.81 -13.06
CA ASP A 218 11.15 9.08 -13.69
C ASP A 218 12.61 9.50 -13.46
N PRO A 219 13.42 9.70 -14.53
CA PRO A 219 14.84 10.05 -14.41
C PRO A 219 15.09 11.38 -13.70
N ASP A 220 14.15 12.33 -13.76
CA ASP A 220 14.31 13.65 -13.15
C ASP A 220 14.24 13.59 -11.61
N LEU A 221 13.63 12.55 -11.07
CA LEU A 221 13.44 12.35 -9.62
C LEU A 221 14.64 11.66 -8.95
N LYS A 222 15.39 10.85 -9.69
CA LYS A 222 16.43 9.97 -9.15
C LYS A 222 17.49 10.67 -8.31
N ARG A 223 17.88 11.87 -8.71
CA ARG A 223 18.89 12.64 -7.99
C ARG A 223 18.41 13.12 -6.61
N ALA A 224 17.13 13.46 -6.47
CA ALA A 224 16.60 14.07 -5.24
C ALA A 224 16.26 13.03 -4.16
N PHE A 225 15.76 11.88 -4.55
CA PHE A 225 15.19 10.90 -3.62
C PHE A 225 16.18 10.40 -2.55
N PRO A 226 17.44 10.02 -2.84
CA PRO A 226 18.39 9.61 -1.80
C PRO A 226 18.63 10.68 -0.73
N PHE A 227 18.70 11.95 -1.13
CA PHE A 227 18.86 13.06 -0.20
C PHE A 227 17.62 13.29 0.65
N LEU A 228 16.43 13.22 0.05
CA LEU A 228 15.17 13.35 0.78
C LEU A 228 14.96 12.22 1.78
N ILE A 229 15.30 10.98 1.43
CA ILE A 229 15.26 9.85 2.36
C ILE A 229 16.14 10.14 3.59
N LYS A 230 17.35 10.64 3.37
CA LYS A 230 18.25 11.02 4.48
C LYS A 230 17.70 12.18 5.31
N GLU A 231 17.26 13.24 4.64
CA GLU A 231 16.69 14.43 5.27
C GLU A 231 15.50 14.12 6.17
N ARG A 232 14.62 13.20 5.69
CA ARG A 232 13.41 12.76 6.40
C ARG A 232 13.66 11.62 7.40
N GLY A 233 14.92 11.27 7.67
CA GLY A 233 15.29 10.25 8.66
C GLY A 233 15.14 8.81 8.20
N GLY A 234 14.82 8.56 6.93
CA GLY A 234 14.61 7.22 6.37
C GLY A 234 15.89 6.42 6.13
N LEU A 235 17.04 7.08 5.95
CA LEU A 235 18.32 6.40 5.79
C LEU A 235 18.90 6.04 7.14
N MET A 236 18.62 4.84 7.62
CA MET A 236 19.00 4.33 8.94
C MET A 236 20.39 3.70 8.94
N ALA A 237 21.12 3.88 10.05
CA ALA A 237 22.21 2.97 10.37
C ALA A 237 21.66 1.54 10.49
N LYS A 238 22.41 0.55 10.02
CA LYS A 238 21.95 -0.85 9.84
C LYS A 238 20.85 -1.01 8.79
N GLY A 239 20.78 -0.10 7.81
CA GLY A 239 19.79 -0.15 6.72
C GLY A 239 19.81 -1.43 5.90
N ARG A 240 20.90 -2.22 5.96
CA ARG A 240 20.98 -3.55 5.36
C ARG A 240 19.83 -4.49 5.77
N LEU A 241 19.22 -4.26 6.96
CA LEU A 241 18.08 -5.06 7.41
C LEU A 241 16.89 -4.96 6.43
N GLN A 242 16.73 -3.82 5.77
CA GLN A 242 15.73 -3.68 4.70
C GLN A 242 16.14 -4.52 3.47
N GLY A 243 17.40 -4.40 3.04
CA GLY A 243 17.94 -5.19 1.92
C GLY A 243 17.79 -6.69 2.11
N VAL A 244 18.16 -7.22 3.29
CA VAL A 244 18.03 -8.65 3.61
C VAL A 244 16.58 -9.13 3.52
N GLN A 245 15.62 -8.34 3.97
CA GLN A 245 14.20 -8.69 3.93
C GLN A 245 13.67 -8.71 2.49
N PHE A 246 13.97 -7.67 1.70
CA PHE A 246 13.56 -7.60 0.30
C PHE A 246 14.29 -8.64 -0.56
N GLU A 247 15.57 -8.88 -0.31
CA GLU A 247 16.29 -9.99 -0.96
C GLU A 247 15.57 -11.32 -0.70
N ALA A 248 15.27 -11.66 0.55
CA ALA A 248 14.58 -12.90 0.89
C ALA A 248 13.19 -13.00 0.25
N ALA A 249 12.48 -11.90 0.11
CA ALA A 249 11.14 -11.86 -0.48
C ALA A 249 11.14 -12.08 -2.00
N PHE A 250 12.21 -11.72 -2.68
CA PHE A 250 12.33 -11.80 -4.14
C PHE A 250 13.40 -12.79 -4.64
N ASP A 251 14.16 -13.45 -3.75
CA ASP A 251 15.15 -14.44 -4.16
C ASP A 251 14.46 -15.68 -4.76
N PRO A 252 14.85 -16.10 -5.98
CA PRO A 252 14.33 -17.33 -6.60
C PRO A 252 14.44 -18.58 -5.73
N ALA A 253 15.39 -18.63 -4.78
CA ALA A 253 15.50 -19.72 -3.83
C ALA A 253 14.28 -19.87 -2.89
N ASN A 254 13.49 -18.81 -2.73
CA ASN A 254 12.27 -18.78 -1.91
C ASN A 254 10.99 -18.76 -2.76
N TYR A 255 11.09 -19.02 -4.08
CA TYR A 255 9.92 -19.09 -4.94
C TYR A 255 9.07 -20.31 -4.60
N GLY A 256 7.75 -20.13 -4.67
CA GLY A 256 6.78 -21.21 -4.50
C GLY A 256 6.74 -22.16 -5.68
N GLU A 257 5.97 -23.24 -5.54
CA GLU A 257 5.82 -24.27 -6.59
C GLU A 257 5.33 -23.69 -7.93
N ALA A 258 4.56 -22.60 -7.89
CA ALA A 258 4.09 -21.89 -9.08
C ALA A 258 5.16 -20.95 -9.71
N GLY A 259 6.39 -20.92 -9.18
CA GLY A 259 7.45 -20.03 -9.66
C GLY A 259 7.24 -18.56 -9.29
N GLU A 260 6.43 -18.27 -8.28
CA GLU A 260 6.17 -16.90 -7.81
C GLU A 260 7.03 -16.53 -6.59
N PRO A 261 7.43 -15.26 -6.44
CA PRO A 261 8.24 -14.81 -5.32
C PRO A 261 7.49 -14.95 -3.98
N LEU A 262 8.25 -15.13 -2.89
CA LEU A 262 7.68 -15.15 -1.53
C LEU A 262 6.79 -13.94 -1.27
N TYR A 263 7.14 -12.77 -1.81
CA TYR A 263 6.35 -11.54 -1.76
C TYR A 263 4.90 -11.76 -2.18
N TYR A 264 4.64 -12.52 -3.25
CA TYR A 264 3.29 -12.83 -3.71
C TYR A 264 2.64 -13.98 -2.94
N GLN A 265 3.41 -14.99 -2.55
CA GLN A 265 2.88 -16.14 -1.78
C GLN A 265 2.22 -15.68 -0.48
N LEU A 266 2.87 -14.77 0.27
CA LEU A 266 2.36 -14.24 1.53
C LEU A 266 1.02 -13.51 1.34
N ALA A 267 0.95 -12.63 0.34
CA ALA A 267 -0.26 -11.88 0.03
C ALA A 267 -1.40 -12.77 -0.49
N ARG A 268 -1.08 -13.77 -1.33
CA ARG A 268 -2.07 -14.74 -1.85
C ARG A 268 -2.71 -15.53 -0.71
N GLY A 269 -1.94 -15.94 0.29
CA GLY A 269 -2.45 -16.58 1.49
C GLY A 269 -3.42 -15.69 2.26
N ALA A 270 -3.05 -14.41 2.46
CA ALA A 270 -3.90 -13.42 3.11
C ALA A 270 -5.21 -13.16 2.33
N ASN A 271 -5.12 -12.97 1.01
CA ASN A 271 -6.29 -12.79 0.14
C ASN A 271 -7.23 -14.00 0.16
N ALA A 272 -6.69 -15.22 0.14
CA ALA A 272 -7.50 -16.45 0.20
C ALA A 272 -8.28 -16.54 1.53
N CYS A 273 -7.67 -16.15 2.65
CA CYS A 273 -8.35 -16.06 3.94
C CYS A 273 -9.42 -14.96 3.93
N ALA A 274 -9.14 -13.81 3.33
CA ALA A 274 -10.09 -12.69 3.24
C ALA A 274 -11.32 -13.04 2.39
N VAL A 275 -11.13 -13.70 1.24
CA VAL A 275 -12.24 -14.21 0.41
C VAL A 275 -13.09 -15.21 1.19
N ARG A 276 -12.46 -16.17 1.90
CA ARG A 276 -13.18 -17.12 2.75
C ARG A 276 -14.01 -16.42 3.83
N LEU A 277 -13.44 -15.40 4.48
CA LEU A 277 -14.14 -14.60 5.49
C LEU A 277 -15.33 -13.86 4.88
N ARG A 278 -15.13 -13.19 3.75
CA ARG A 278 -16.19 -12.46 3.01
C ARG A 278 -17.37 -13.37 2.68
N ASP A 279 -17.08 -14.51 2.06
CA ASP A 279 -18.11 -15.42 1.60
C ASP A 279 -18.86 -16.08 2.79
N GLY A 280 -18.14 -16.37 3.88
CA GLY A 280 -18.74 -16.87 5.12
C GLY A 280 -19.62 -15.83 5.80
N MET A 281 -19.18 -14.59 5.93
CA MET A 281 -19.98 -13.48 6.50
C MET A 281 -21.25 -13.21 5.67
N ALA A 282 -21.13 -13.20 4.34
CA ALA A 282 -22.28 -13.04 3.45
C ALA A 282 -23.30 -14.17 3.63
N THR A 283 -22.85 -15.42 3.81
CA THR A 283 -23.71 -16.57 4.09
C THR A 283 -24.46 -16.45 5.42
N LEU A 284 -23.87 -15.77 6.38
CA LEU A 284 -24.48 -15.47 7.70
C LEU A 284 -25.42 -14.25 7.65
N GLY A 285 -25.52 -13.56 6.50
CA GLY A 285 -26.42 -12.42 6.31
C GLY A 285 -25.81 -11.06 6.65
N TYR A 286 -24.52 -10.97 6.92
CA TYR A 286 -23.85 -9.67 7.10
C TYR A 286 -23.75 -8.93 5.77
N GLU A 287 -24.15 -7.65 5.78
CA GLU A 287 -24.11 -6.75 4.62
C GLU A 287 -22.67 -6.31 4.33
N PRO A 288 -22.10 -6.59 3.14
CA PRO A 288 -20.79 -6.06 2.77
C PRO A 288 -20.88 -4.55 2.55
N TYR A 289 -19.83 -3.81 2.93
CA TYR A 289 -19.70 -2.39 2.62
C TYR A 289 -18.71 -2.21 1.46
N GLY A 290 -19.20 -1.65 0.36
CA GLY A 290 -18.40 -1.50 -0.85
C GLY A 290 -18.02 -2.84 -1.51
N HIS A 291 -16.98 -2.80 -2.32
CA HIS A 291 -16.42 -3.98 -2.99
C HIS A 291 -14.92 -4.08 -2.70
N SER A 292 -14.53 -5.08 -1.92
CA SER A 292 -13.13 -5.37 -1.65
C SER A 292 -12.72 -6.71 -2.27
N ALA A 293 -11.68 -6.66 -3.09
CA ALA A 293 -11.03 -7.82 -3.70
C ALA A 293 -9.66 -8.13 -3.08
N SER A 294 -9.34 -7.53 -1.92
CA SER A 294 -8.05 -7.58 -1.25
C SER A 294 -8.10 -8.35 0.08
N ASN A 295 -6.99 -8.27 0.83
CA ASN A 295 -6.89 -8.82 2.18
C ASN A 295 -7.73 -8.08 3.24
N GLN A 296 -8.38 -6.98 2.90
CA GLN A 296 -9.28 -6.20 3.76
C GLN A 296 -10.74 -6.53 3.42
N GLN A 297 -11.61 -6.70 4.41
CA GLN A 297 -13.04 -6.92 4.19
C GLN A 297 -13.85 -6.01 5.12
N PHE A 298 -14.95 -5.47 4.61
CA PHE A 298 -15.75 -4.47 5.30
C PHE A 298 -17.21 -4.92 5.38
N PHE A 299 -17.82 -4.76 6.57
CA PHE A 299 -19.21 -5.15 6.80
C PHE A 299 -19.96 -4.09 7.59
N VAL A 300 -21.24 -3.93 7.25
CA VAL A 300 -22.17 -3.09 8.01
C VAL A 300 -22.75 -3.91 9.16
N VAL A 301 -22.64 -3.39 10.37
CA VAL A 301 -23.09 -4.06 11.61
C VAL A 301 -23.83 -3.09 12.53
N THR A 302 -24.55 -3.62 13.55
CA THR A 302 -25.10 -2.79 14.62
C THR A 302 -24.00 -2.37 15.60
N PRO A 303 -24.25 -1.34 16.45
CA PRO A 303 -23.29 -0.97 17.49
C PRO A 303 -22.96 -2.12 18.47
N GLU A 304 -23.93 -2.96 18.79
CA GLU A 304 -23.76 -4.11 19.70
C GLU A 304 -22.87 -5.18 19.03
N GLN A 305 -23.07 -5.43 17.74
CA GLN A 305 -22.22 -6.36 16.97
C GLN A 305 -20.79 -5.80 16.81
N GLU A 306 -20.64 -4.48 16.58
CA GLU A 306 -19.32 -3.83 16.55
C GLU A 306 -18.53 -4.10 17.83
N GLU A 307 -19.12 -3.85 19.00
CA GLU A 307 -18.48 -4.06 20.30
C GLU A 307 -18.07 -5.53 20.47
N ALA A 308 -18.97 -6.45 20.14
CA ALA A 308 -18.69 -7.89 20.22
C ALA A 308 -17.56 -8.33 19.28
N PHE A 309 -17.52 -7.84 18.03
CA PHE A 309 -16.44 -8.13 17.09
C PHE A 309 -15.11 -7.49 17.51
N ALA A 310 -15.13 -6.25 18.01
CA ALA A 310 -13.93 -5.58 18.49
C ALA A 310 -13.27 -6.33 19.65
N GLU A 311 -14.06 -6.85 20.60
CA GLU A 311 -13.57 -7.61 21.74
C GLU A 311 -13.09 -9.01 21.35
N ALA A 312 -13.88 -9.76 20.58
CA ALA A 312 -13.60 -11.16 20.32
C ALA A 312 -12.59 -11.39 19.20
N VAL A 313 -12.67 -10.63 18.09
CA VAL A 313 -11.84 -10.85 16.90
C VAL A 313 -10.99 -9.64 16.52
N GLY A 314 -11.09 -8.55 17.29
CA GLY A 314 -10.28 -7.35 17.11
C GLY A 314 -10.54 -6.64 15.79
N SER A 315 -11.78 -6.60 15.31
CA SER A 315 -12.15 -5.74 14.19
C SER A 315 -11.94 -4.26 14.53
N GLU A 316 -11.86 -3.43 13.49
CA GLU A 316 -11.70 -1.98 13.65
C GLU A 316 -12.88 -1.25 13.01
N THR A 317 -13.44 -0.26 13.73
CA THR A 317 -14.49 0.61 13.18
C THR A 317 -13.88 1.51 12.12
N PHE A 318 -14.46 1.49 10.93
CA PHE A 318 -13.97 2.26 9.78
C PHE A 318 -14.83 3.51 9.53
N TYR A 319 -16.17 3.35 9.54
CA TYR A 319 -17.12 4.45 9.42
C TYR A 319 -18.30 4.27 10.36
N THR A 320 -18.96 5.40 10.67
CA THR A 320 -20.33 5.44 11.22
C THR A 320 -21.26 5.95 10.14
N LEU A 321 -22.30 5.19 9.81
CA LEU A 321 -23.31 5.55 8.84
C LEU A 321 -24.34 6.53 9.44
N ASP A 322 -25.06 7.26 8.58
CA ASP A 322 -26.06 8.25 9.01
C ASP A 322 -27.21 7.64 9.82
N ASP A 323 -27.51 6.36 9.60
CA ASP A 323 -28.54 5.61 10.35
C ASP A 323 -28.02 5.04 11.68
N GLY A 324 -26.77 5.30 12.05
CA GLY A 324 -26.15 4.88 13.30
C GLY A 324 -25.46 3.50 13.23
N ARG A 325 -25.65 2.74 12.14
CA ARG A 325 -24.89 1.49 11.94
C ARG A 325 -23.39 1.77 11.79
N ARG A 326 -22.58 0.74 11.96
CA ARG A 326 -21.12 0.81 11.89
C ARG A 326 -20.62 0.03 10.68
N VAL A 327 -19.60 0.58 10.02
CA VAL A 327 -18.78 -0.19 9.08
C VAL A 327 -17.55 -0.66 9.83
N ILE A 328 -17.40 -1.97 9.97
CA ILE A 328 -16.22 -2.58 10.59
C ILE A 328 -15.34 -3.20 9.53
N ARG A 329 -14.01 -3.16 9.78
CA ARG A 329 -13.00 -3.72 8.92
C ARG A 329 -12.36 -4.94 9.55
N PHE A 330 -12.21 -6.00 8.75
CA PHE A 330 -11.36 -7.15 9.02
C PHE A 330 -10.18 -7.15 8.07
N VAL A 331 -8.99 -7.41 8.57
CA VAL A 331 -7.77 -7.47 7.77
C VAL A 331 -7.10 -8.82 7.99
N CYS A 332 -6.92 -9.60 6.92
CA CYS A 332 -6.12 -10.82 6.94
C CYS A 332 -4.66 -10.49 6.67
N SER A 333 -3.76 -10.97 7.52
CA SER A 333 -2.31 -10.84 7.36
C SER A 333 -1.70 -12.08 6.70
N TRP A 334 -0.40 -12.01 6.39
CA TRP A 334 0.38 -13.15 5.92
C TRP A 334 0.31 -14.36 6.86
N ALA A 335 0.05 -14.14 8.15
CA ALA A 335 0.00 -15.17 9.19
C ALA A 335 -1.42 -15.67 9.48
N THR A 336 -2.45 -15.10 8.86
CA THR A 336 -3.84 -15.55 9.04
C THR A 336 -4.04 -16.92 8.41
N THR A 337 -4.64 -17.86 9.16
CA THR A 337 -4.92 -19.22 8.71
C THR A 337 -6.40 -19.44 8.43
N LYS A 338 -6.72 -20.49 7.68
CA LYS A 338 -8.12 -20.93 7.47
C LYS A 338 -8.83 -21.22 8.79
N ALA A 339 -8.12 -21.80 9.78
CA ALA A 339 -8.68 -22.09 11.09
C ALA A 339 -9.06 -20.81 11.86
N ASP A 340 -8.23 -19.76 11.77
CA ASP A 340 -8.55 -18.46 12.37
C ASP A 340 -9.83 -17.87 11.77
N VAL A 341 -10.00 -17.98 10.44
CA VAL A 341 -11.22 -17.51 9.75
C VAL A 341 -12.43 -18.33 10.17
N ASP A 342 -12.33 -19.67 10.23
CA ASP A 342 -13.43 -20.55 10.61
C ASP A 342 -13.87 -20.30 12.06
N GLU A 343 -12.95 -20.04 12.97
CA GLU A 343 -13.23 -19.64 14.35
C GLU A 343 -13.96 -18.30 14.41
N SER A 344 -13.57 -17.31 13.62
CA SER A 344 -14.25 -16.01 13.53
C SER A 344 -15.65 -16.12 12.94
N LEU A 345 -15.85 -16.96 11.93
CA LEU A 345 -17.18 -17.21 11.36
C LEU A 345 -18.10 -17.94 12.34
N ALA A 346 -17.56 -18.88 13.14
CA ALA A 346 -18.33 -19.53 14.20
C ALA A 346 -18.78 -18.52 15.26
N PHE A 347 -17.93 -17.58 15.63
CA PHE A 347 -18.30 -16.45 16.52
C PHE A 347 -19.37 -15.57 15.88
N ALA A 348 -19.16 -15.13 14.63
CA ALA A 348 -20.12 -14.28 13.89
C ALA A 348 -21.52 -14.91 13.84
N LYS A 349 -21.61 -16.23 13.64
CA LYS A 349 -22.87 -16.98 13.65
C LYS A 349 -23.61 -16.89 14.99
N GLY A 350 -22.90 -16.75 16.10
CA GLY A 350 -23.47 -16.67 17.44
C GLY A 350 -24.08 -15.32 17.77
N ILE A 351 -23.76 -14.26 16.99
CA ILE A 351 -24.20 -12.88 17.20
C ILE A 351 -24.95 -12.28 15.99
N ALA A 352 -25.22 -13.11 14.96
CA ALA A 352 -25.95 -12.74 13.75
C ALA A 352 -27.44 -12.47 14.00
#